data_1254290a7267be2283c3b3a63b7173fc
#
_entry.id   1254290a7267be2283c3b3a63b7173fc
#
_cell.length_a   1.000
_cell.length_b   1.000
_cell.length_c   1.000
_cell.angle_alpha   90.00
_cell.angle_beta   90.00
_cell.angle_gamma   90.00
#
_symmetry.space_group_name_H-M   'P 1'
#
loop_
_entity.id
_entity.type
_entity.pdbx_description
1 polymer ?
#
loop_
_entity_poly.entity_id
_entity_poly.type
_entity_poly.pdbx_seq_one_letter_code
_entity_poly.pdbx_strand_id
1 'polypeptide(L)'
;MTRYCDAHIHLSHSKEPFFAPNEQYFCASSCHSKEEFESLGRYGEAVFQSSSPSGVSPFANAHCQQAGNFGAAYPTANEQLIDGTPRQNHRFYRDSLKTCEASFVPSGRSLSYVFATYGIHPQSPLLKNKSLIEEELSYMENLIIGKKIIAIGECGFDFFTPEFRSTASEQETVFNEQLFLAQKYNLPLVLHLRKSIEKIFTYSRQLKKIPAVVFHSFPGTFREAQSLTNHGINAFFSFGKPILNGKKASIDCVQNLPLQNLLFETDAPYQTLKGETETFPTDIKKVYQKACELRKINLEELSETVFKNFQIAFENSVILF
;
A
#
# COMPACT_ATOMS: atom_id res chain seq x y z
N MET A 1 7.48 18.66 -10.76
CA MET A 1 6.28 17.82 -11.00
C MET A 1 5.78 17.33 -9.65
N THR A 2 4.55 17.67 -9.28
CA THR A 2 3.97 17.28 -7.99
C THR A 2 3.51 15.83 -8.01
N ARG A 3 3.88 15.04 -6.99
CA ARG A 3 3.47 13.65 -6.83
C ARG A 3 2.48 13.55 -5.69
N TYR A 4 1.30 13.03 -5.97
CA TYR A 4 0.30 12.73 -4.97
C TYR A 4 0.26 11.22 -4.75
N CYS A 5 0.48 10.77 -3.52
CA CYS A 5 0.37 9.37 -3.14
C CYS A 5 -0.87 9.19 -2.28
N ASP A 6 -1.74 8.27 -2.70
CA ASP A 6 -2.94 7.86 -1.99
C ASP A 6 -2.72 6.44 -1.46
N ALA A 7 -2.43 6.33 -0.19
CA ALA A 7 -2.00 5.07 0.41
C ALA A 7 -3.15 4.07 0.61
N HIS A 8 -4.41 4.54 0.46
CA HIS A 8 -5.58 3.68 0.54
C HIS A 8 -6.78 4.30 -0.19
N ILE A 9 -7.30 3.59 -1.17
CA ILE A 9 -8.46 3.96 -1.97
C ILE A 9 -9.18 2.71 -2.47
N HIS A 10 -10.46 2.80 -2.77
CA HIS A 10 -11.26 1.75 -3.42
C HIS A 10 -11.62 2.18 -4.86
N LEU A 11 -10.65 2.07 -5.77
CA LEU A 11 -10.85 2.51 -7.16
C LEU A 11 -11.92 1.71 -7.89
N SER A 12 -12.17 0.45 -7.51
CA SER A 12 -13.28 -0.36 -8.04
C SER A 12 -14.63 0.32 -7.86
N HIS A 13 -14.79 1.09 -6.77
CA HIS A 13 -16.01 1.80 -6.38
C HIS A 13 -15.95 3.30 -6.65
N SER A 14 -14.81 3.83 -7.07
CA SER A 14 -14.58 5.26 -7.21
C SER A 14 -14.66 5.71 -8.67
N LYS A 15 -14.81 7.02 -8.88
CA LYS A 15 -14.63 7.65 -10.18
C LYS A 15 -13.16 7.66 -10.57
N GLU A 16 -12.90 7.69 -11.87
CA GLU A 16 -11.54 7.76 -12.40
C GLU A 16 -10.80 9.00 -11.89
N PRO A 17 -9.53 8.83 -11.42
CA PRO A 17 -8.72 9.96 -11.01
C PRO A 17 -8.33 10.81 -12.22
N PHE A 18 -8.53 12.13 -12.10
CA PHE A 18 -8.09 13.09 -13.09
C PHE A 18 -7.15 14.11 -12.47
N PHE A 19 -5.90 14.10 -12.89
CA PHE A 19 -4.86 15.01 -12.42
C PHE A 19 -4.32 15.87 -13.57
N ALA A 20 -3.75 17.03 -13.27
CA ALA A 20 -3.17 17.91 -14.28
C ALA A 20 -1.91 17.29 -14.93
N PRO A 21 -1.52 17.70 -16.15
CA PRO A 21 -0.35 17.13 -16.85
C PRO A 21 0.98 17.27 -16.11
N ASN A 22 1.09 18.24 -15.20
CA ASN A 22 2.26 18.46 -14.34
C ASN A 22 2.18 17.74 -12.98
N GLU A 23 1.17 16.91 -12.78
CA GLU A 23 0.94 16.12 -11.58
C GLU A 23 1.06 14.64 -11.90
N GLN A 24 1.55 13.87 -10.92
CA GLN A 24 1.54 12.40 -10.94
C GLN A 24 0.71 11.89 -9.76
N TYR A 25 -0.01 10.83 -9.99
CA TYR A 25 -0.82 10.18 -8.96
C TYR A 25 -0.39 8.72 -8.81
N PHE A 26 -0.12 8.33 -7.59
CA PHE A 26 0.23 6.96 -7.19
C PHE A 26 -0.79 6.52 -6.16
N CYS A 27 -1.40 5.36 -6.33
CA CYS A 27 -2.34 4.88 -5.33
C CYS A 27 -2.23 3.38 -5.07
N ALA A 28 -2.48 3.00 -3.81
CA ALA A 28 -2.70 1.63 -3.39
C ALA A 28 -4.21 1.38 -3.33
N SER A 29 -4.75 0.67 -4.33
CA SER A 29 -6.18 0.36 -4.41
C SER A 29 -6.48 -0.93 -3.69
N SER A 30 -7.32 -0.85 -2.67
CA SER A 30 -7.78 -1.99 -1.90
C SER A 30 -8.88 -2.75 -2.64
N CYS A 31 -8.77 -4.08 -2.65
CA CYS A 31 -9.73 -5.01 -3.22
C CYS A 31 -10.08 -6.07 -2.19
N HIS A 32 -11.38 -6.38 -2.07
CA HIS A 32 -11.92 -7.32 -1.11
C HIS A 32 -12.65 -8.50 -1.77
N SER A 33 -12.66 -8.51 -3.10
CA SER A 33 -13.20 -9.60 -3.90
C SER A 33 -12.48 -9.70 -5.24
N LYS A 34 -12.65 -10.85 -5.88
CA LYS A 34 -12.11 -11.12 -7.22
C LYS A 34 -12.63 -10.11 -8.25
N GLU A 35 -13.92 -9.78 -8.19
CA GLU A 35 -14.57 -8.83 -9.10
C GLU A 35 -13.97 -7.43 -8.95
N GLU A 36 -13.73 -6.98 -7.73
CA GLU A 36 -13.07 -5.70 -7.46
C GLU A 36 -11.66 -5.69 -8.05
N PHE A 37 -10.88 -6.74 -7.81
CA PHE A 37 -9.53 -6.86 -8.33
C PHE A 37 -9.52 -6.87 -9.87
N GLU A 38 -10.35 -7.68 -10.51
CA GLU A 38 -10.44 -7.75 -11.97
C GLU A 38 -10.88 -6.41 -12.59
N SER A 39 -11.72 -5.65 -11.90
CA SER A 39 -12.18 -4.33 -12.34
C SER A 39 -11.06 -3.31 -12.48
N LEU A 40 -9.95 -3.48 -11.75
CA LEU A 40 -8.79 -2.61 -11.86
C LEU A 40 -8.06 -2.75 -13.22
N GLY A 41 -8.33 -3.81 -13.97
CA GLY A 41 -7.79 -3.98 -15.34
C GLY A 41 -8.09 -2.82 -16.27
N ARG A 42 -9.14 -2.02 -16.01
CA ARG A 42 -9.47 -0.79 -16.77
C ARG A 42 -8.38 0.30 -16.68
N TYR A 43 -7.52 0.23 -15.67
CA TYR A 43 -6.39 1.16 -15.49
C TYR A 43 -5.12 0.71 -16.24
N GLY A 44 -5.21 -0.39 -17.00
CA GLY A 44 -4.13 -0.92 -17.83
C GLY A 44 -3.14 -1.82 -17.08
N GLU A 45 -2.12 -2.28 -17.81
CA GLU A 45 -1.12 -3.21 -17.26
C GLU A 45 -0.29 -2.63 -16.10
N ALA A 46 -0.28 -1.32 -15.90
CA ALA A 46 0.40 -0.67 -14.79
C ALA A 46 -0.06 -1.18 -13.41
N VAL A 47 -1.31 -1.69 -13.31
CA VAL A 47 -1.85 -2.29 -12.09
C VAL A 47 -1.12 -3.56 -11.68
N PHE A 48 -0.54 -4.27 -12.65
CA PHE A 48 -0.01 -5.63 -12.44
C PHE A 48 1.51 -5.72 -12.57
N GLN A 49 2.19 -4.62 -12.89
CA GLN A 49 3.64 -4.62 -13.07
C GLN A 49 4.35 -4.00 -11.88
N SER A 50 4.78 -4.86 -10.99
CA SER A 50 5.82 -4.56 -10.01
C SER A 50 7.24 -4.54 -10.63
N SER A 51 7.38 -4.92 -11.89
CA SER A 51 8.65 -4.85 -12.63
C SER A 51 8.39 -4.42 -14.07
N SER A 52 9.01 -3.33 -14.52
CA SER A 52 9.08 -3.03 -15.95
C SER A 52 9.83 -4.14 -16.69
N PRO A 53 9.55 -4.40 -17.97
CA PRO A 53 10.30 -5.36 -18.79
C PRO A 53 11.80 -5.07 -18.86
N SER A 54 12.21 -3.85 -18.53
CA SER A 54 13.60 -3.38 -18.45
C SER A 54 14.26 -3.62 -17.08
N GLY A 55 13.57 -4.23 -16.10
CA GLY A 55 14.07 -4.38 -14.73
C GLY A 55 14.15 -3.07 -13.95
N VAL A 56 13.55 -1.99 -14.46
CA VAL A 56 13.52 -0.69 -13.80
C VAL A 56 12.15 -0.54 -13.14
N SER A 57 12.15 -0.36 -11.82
CA SER A 57 10.95 -0.05 -11.03
C SER A 57 10.23 1.18 -11.62
N PRO A 58 8.89 1.23 -11.68
CA PRO A 58 8.15 2.43 -12.08
C PRO A 58 8.53 3.65 -11.24
N PHE A 59 9.10 3.43 -10.06
CA PHE A 59 9.65 4.46 -9.19
C PHE A 59 11.06 4.92 -9.62
N ALA A 60 11.85 4.11 -10.33
CA ALA A 60 13.22 4.46 -10.74
C ALA A 60 13.26 5.60 -11.76
N ASN A 61 12.28 5.69 -12.66
CA ASN A 61 12.21 6.76 -13.66
C ASN A 61 11.91 8.16 -13.07
N ALA A 62 11.50 8.22 -11.80
CA ALA A 62 11.24 9.48 -11.12
C ALA A 62 12.52 10.20 -10.63
N HIS A 63 13.67 9.50 -10.60
CA HIS A 63 14.95 10.04 -10.09
C HIS A 63 15.99 10.45 -11.15
N CYS A 64 15.73 10.23 -12.43
CA CYS A 64 16.78 10.31 -13.46
C CYS A 64 17.02 11.70 -14.06
N GLN A 65 16.85 12.81 -13.32
CA GLN A 65 17.26 14.14 -13.82
C GLN A 65 18.28 14.91 -12.96
N GLN A 66 18.79 14.33 -11.86
CA GLN A 66 19.86 15.00 -11.10
C GLN A 66 20.87 14.00 -10.50
N ALA A 67 21.71 13.39 -11.32
CA ALA A 67 22.93 12.77 -10.84
C ALA A 67 24.07 13.09 -11.80
N GLY A 68 24.70 14.23 -11.55
CA GLY A 68 26.04 14.51 -12.04
C GLY A 68 27.05 13.61 -11.34
N ASN A 69 27.91 13.01 -12.15
CA ASN A 69 29.16 12.33 -11.85
C ASN A 69 29.63 12.23 -10.40
N PHE A 70 29.59 11.06 -9.82
CA PHE A 70 30.60 10.57 -8.88
C PHE A 70 30.90 9.11 -9.18
N GLY A 71 32.08 8.88 -9.72
CA GLY A 71 32.63 7.53 -9.89
C GLY A 71 33.11 6.99 -8.54
N ALA A 72 32.68 5.80 -8.19
CA ALA A 72 33.33 4.97 -7.18
C ALA A 72 33.26 3.52 -7.64
N ALA A 73 34.44 2.93 -7.87
CA ALA A 73 34.63 1.53 -8.21
C ALA A 73 34.36 0.65 -6.99
N TYR A 74 33.62 -0.44 -7.18
CA TYR A 74 33.52 -1.53 -6.21
C TYR A 74 34.35 -2.72 -6.68
N PRO A 75 35.08 -3.41 -5.78
CA PRO A 75 35.93 -4.53 -6.13
C PRO A 75 35.10 -5.82 -6.28
N THR A 76 35.47 -6.59 -7.30
CA THR A 76 34.98 -7.95 -7.54
C THR A 76 35.59 -8.91 -6.53
N ALA A 77 34.79 -9.63 -5.77
CA ALA A 77 35.23 -10.79 -5.00
C ALA A 77 34.85 -12.08 -5.71
N ASN A 78 35.87 -12.82 -6.11
CA ASN A 78 35.81 -14.23 -6.50
C ASN A 78 35.71 -15.09 -5.23
N GLU A 79 34.68 -15.87 -5.10
CA GLU A 79 34.69 -17.04 -4.20
C GLU A 79 34.20 -18.27 -4.94
N GLN A 80 35.10 -19.26 -5.07
CA GLN A 80 34.84 -20.60 -5.53
C GLN A 80 34.13 -21.40 -4.45
N LEU A 81 32.98 -21.97 -4.74
CA LEU A 81 32.34 -23.00 -3.93
C LEU A 81 32.66 -24.39 -4.55
N ILE A 82 33.29 -25.21 -3.73
CA ILE A 82 33.57 -26.64 -3.97
C ILE A 82 32.35 -27.40 -3.44
N ASP A 83 31.50 -27.92 -4.31
CA ASP A 83 30.77 -29.17 -4.09
C ASP A 83 30.15 -29.66 -5.39
N GLY A 84 30.35 -30.97 -5.62
CA GLY A 84 30.05 -31.64 -6.88
C GLY A 84 28.66 -32.24 -6.90
N THR A 85 27.69 -31.52 -7.44
CA THR A 85 26.42 -32.10 -7.89
C THR A 85 26.04 -31.60 -9.28
N PRO A 86 25.49 -32.44 -10.17
CA PRO A 86 25.27 -32.09 -11.58
C PRO A 86 24.09 -31.12 -11.72
N ARG A 87 24.34 -29.98 -12.38
CA ARG A 87 23.29 -29.04 -12.79
C ARG A 87 22.44 -29.66 -13.88
N GLN A 88 21.16 -29.91 -13.60
CA GLN A 88 20.17 -30.17 -14.63
C GLN A 88 19.86 -28.86 -15.38
N ASN A 89 19.91 -28.98 -16.71
CA ASN A 89 19.71 -27.92 -17.68
C ASN A 89 18.33 -27.26 -17.55
N HIS A 90 18.26 -26.03 -17.04
CA HIS A 90 17.15 -25.12 -17.27
C HIS A 90 17.38 -24.29 -18.53
N ARG A 91 17.21 -24.92 -19.69
CA ARG A 91 17.33 -24.28 -21.02
C ARG A 91 16.00 -24.14 -21.75
N PHE A 92 14.89 -24.01 -21.03
CA PHE A 92 13.54 -23.87 -21.62
C PHE A 92 12.70 -22.81 -20.90
N TYR A 93 13.13 -21.54 -20.96
CA TYR A 93 12.25 -20.41 -20.65
C TYR A 93 12.84 -19.09 -21.18
N ARG A 94 13.28 -19.09 -22.44
CA ARG A 94 13.88 -17.88 -23.04
C ARG A 94 13.15 -17.34 -24.27
N ASP A 95 12.04 -17.93 -24.72
CA ASP A 95 11.41 -17.57 -26.01
C ASP A 95 9.95 -17.15 -25.93
N SER A 96 9.47 -16.61 -24.80
CA SER A 96 8.11 -16.08 -24.69
C SER A 96 8.03 -14.64 -24.16
N LEU A 97 9.13 -13.92 -24.12
CA LEU A 97 9.14 -12.50 -23.81
C LEU A 97 9.10 -11.69 -25.12
N LYS A 98 7.97 -11.72 -25.80
CA LYS A 98 7.67 -10.67 -26.77
C LYS A 98 7.48 -9.37 -25.98
N THR A 99 8.30 -8.40 -26.30
CA THR A 99 8.35 -7.01 -25.88
C THR A 99 6.94 -6.45 -25.70
N CYS A 100 6.50 -6.29 -24.44
CA CYS A 100 5.43 -5.35 -24.12
C CYS A 100 6.08 -3.97 -24.08
N GLU A 101 5.96 -3.24 -25.18
CA GLU A 101 6.17 -1.81 -25.18
C GLU A 101 5.15 -1.21 -24.21
N ALA A 102 5.64 -0.41 -23.26
CA ALA A 102 4.78 0.38 -22.39
C ALA A 102 3.84 1.17 -23.32
N SER A 103 2.57 0.84 -23.34
CA SER A 103 1.60 1.52 -24.18
C SER A 103 1.52 2.98 -23.71
N PHE A 104 2.18 3.84 -24.46
CA PHE A 104 2.10 5.29 -24.33
C PHE A 104 0.63 5.69 -24.51
N VAL A 105 -0.02 6.09 -23.43
CA VAL A 105 -1.38 6.62 -23.48
C VAL A 105 -1.34 7.97 -24.19
N PRO A 106 -2.13 8.19 -25.25
CA PRO A 106 -2.04 9.39 -26.06
C PRO A 106 -2.30 10.65 -25.25
N SER A 107 -1.46 11.66 -25.52
CA SER A 107 -1.52 13.08 -25.19
C SER A 107 -2.74 13.58 -24.40
N GLY A 108 -2.50 14.00 -23.15
CA GLY A 108 -3.44 14.80 -22.36
C GLY A 108 -3.98 14.12 -21.10
N ARG A 109 -3.67 12.86 -20.82
CA ARG A 109 -4.02 12.21 -19.56
C ARG A 109 -2.84 12.29 -18.57
N SER A 110 -3.13 12.69 -17.35
CA SER A 110 -2.23 12.63 -16.22
C SER A 110 -1.69 11.21 -16.03
N LEU A 111 -0.41 11.09 -15.66
CA LEU A 111 0.20 9.79 -15.32
C LEU A 111 -0.33 9.32 -13.96
N SER A 112 -1.15 8.29 -13.97
CA SER A 112 -1.63 7.62 -12.76
C SER A 112 -1.03 6.23 -12.67
N TYR A 113 -0.47 5.90 -11.49
CA TYR A 113 0.09 4.60 -11.18
C TYR A 113 -0.79 3.93 -10.12
N VAL A 114 -1.47 2.87 -10.52
CA VAL A 114 -2.39 2.11 -9.66
C VAL A 114 -1.74 0.81 -9.26
N PHE A 115 -1.66 0.55 -7.96
CA PHE A 115 -1.17 -0.69 -7.38
C PHE A 115 -2.30 -1.35 -6.62
N ALA A 116 -2.44 -2.67 -6.77
CA ALA A 116 -3.47 -3.41 -6.05
C ALA A 116 -2.96 -3.90 -4.69
N THR A 117 -3.79 -3.78 -3.68
CA THR A 117 -3.73 -4.56 -2.44
C THR A 117 -4.94 -5.48 -2.38
N TYR A 118 -4.83 -6.60 -1.68
CA TYR A 118 -5.91 -7.57 -1.58
C TYR A 118 -6.01 -8.14 -0.17
N GLY A 119 -7.23 -8.16 0.38
CA GLY A 119 -7.45 -8.63 1.74
C GLY A 119 -8.91 -8.98 2.05
N ILE A 120 -9.10 -9.86 3.03
CA ILE A 120 -10.42 -10.15 3.60
C ILE A 120 -10.66 -9.12 4.70
N HIS A 121 -11.55 -8.16 4.40
CA HIS A 121 -11.89 -7.07 5.30
C HIS A 121 -12.63 -7.59 6.57
N PRO A 122 -12.38 -7.01 7.76
CA PRO A 122 -13.04 -7.45 9.01
C PRO A 122 -14.57 -7.25 9.06
N GLN A 123 -15.14 -6.52 8.12
CA GLN A 123 -16.60 -6.39 7.95
C GLN A 123 -17.16 -7.36 6.90
N SER A 124 -16.32 -8.20 6.29
CA SER A 124 -16.74 -9.08 5.20
C SER A 124 -17.83 -10.06 5.66
N PRO A 125 -18.92 -10.25 4.89
CA PRO A 125 -19.91 -11.27 5.17
C PRO A 125 -19.35 -12.69 5.08
N LEU A 126 -18.20 -12.87 4.41
CA LEU A 126 -17.51 -14.16 4.29
C LEU A 126 -17.04 -14.72 5.62
N LEU A 127 -16.82 -13.87 6.65
CA LEU A 127 -16.32 -14.30 7.97
C LEU A 127 -17.12 -15.44 8.61
N LYS A 128 -18.38 -15.59 8.26
CA LYS A 128 -19.27 -16.64 8.77
C LYS A 128 -19.25 -17.93 7.94
N ASN A 129 -18.47 -17.97 6.85
CA ASN A 129 -18.41 -19.13 5.95
C ASN A 129 -16.97 -19.58 5.73
N LYS A 130 -16.57 -20.62 6.44
CA LYS A 130 -15.19 -21.12 6.43
C LYS A 130 -14.73 -21.55 5.02
N SER A 131 -15.58 -22.17 4.23
CA SER A 131 -15.22 -22.63 2.87
C SER A 131 -14.91 -21.44 1.96
N LEU A 132 -15.74 -20.38 2.02
CA LEU A 132 -15.50 -19.18 1.23
C LEU A 132 -14.23 -18.44 1.68
N ILE A 133 -13.92 -18.43 2.99
CA ILE A 133 -12.65 -17.88 3.48
C ILE A 133 -11.46 -18.66 2.91
N GLU A 134 -11.51 -19.98 2.91
CA GLU A 134 -10.44 -20.83 2.37
C GLU A 134 -10.23 -20.60 0.86
N GLU A 135 -11.31 -20.45 0.09
CA GLU A 135 -11.27 -20.11 -1.33
C GLU A 135 -10.64 -18.72 -1.56
N GLU A 136 -11.04 -17.74 -0.77
CA GLU A 136 -10.56 -16.38 -0.87
C GLU A 136 -9.07 -16.25 -0.48
N LEU A 137 -8.64 -16.95 0.57
CA LEU A 137 -7.23 -17.02 0.96
C LEU A 137 -6.38 -17.70 -0.12
N SER A 138 -6.90 -18.78 -0.73
CA SER A 138 -6.23 -19.46 -1.86
C SER A 138 -6.11 -18.54 -3.08
N TYR A 139 -7.15 -17.78 -3.40
CA TYR A 139 -7.11 -16.80 -4.47
C TYR A 139 -6.08 -15.70 -4.18
N MET A 140 -6.09 -15.15 -2.97
CA MET A 140 -5.09 -14.17 -2.52
C MET A 140 -3.66 -14.71 -2.66
N GLU A 141 -3.41 -15.95 -2.24
CA GLU A 141 -2.08 -16.57 -2.36
C GLU A 141 -1.66 -16.70 -3.83
N ASN A 142 -2.57 -17.03 -4.74
CA ASN A 142 -2.29 -17.02 -6.18
C ASN A 142 -1.94 -15.64 -6.71
N LEU A 143 -2.61 -14.58 -6.23
CA LEU A 143 -2.25 -13.20 -6.58
C LEU A 143 -0.86 -12.82 -6.10
N ILE A 144 -0.48 -13.26 -4.89
CA ILE A 144 0.86 -13.06 -4.32
C ILE A 144 1.93 -13.76 -5.16
N ILE A 145 1.74 -15.06 -5.45
CA ILE A 145 2.66 -15.85 -6.26
C ILE A 145 2.81 -15.24 -7.66
N GLY A 146 1.69 -14.79 -8.23
CA GLY A 146 1.65 -14.09 -9.52
C GLY A 146 2.20 -12.66 -9.49
N LYS A 147 2.64 -12.14 -8.33
CA LYS A 147 3.10 -10.76 -8.13
C LYS A 147 2.08 -9.73 -8.60
N LYS A 148 0.81 -9.99 -8.35
CA LYS A 148 -0.31 -9.15 -8.78
C LYS A 148 -0.72 -8.11 -7.75
N ILE A 149 -0.28 -8.25 -6.50
CA ILE A 149 -0.55 -7.32 -5.40
C ILE A 149 0.74 -6.91 -4.71
N ILE A 150 0.75 -5.69 -4.19
CA ILE A 150 1.90 -5.09 -3.50
C ILE A 150 1.83 -5.20 -1.96
N ALA A 151 0.67 -5.50 -1.41
CA ALA A 151 0.46 -5.68 0.02
C ALA A 151 -0.77 -6.56 0.26
N ILE A 152 -0.82 -7.20 1.43
CA ILE A 152 -2.04 -7.84 1.93
C ILE A 152 -2.82 -6.80 2.72
N GLY A 153 -4.07 -6.62 2.34
CA GLY A 153 -5.02 -5.70 2.97
C GLY A 153 -6.05 -5.17 1.96
N GLU A 154 -7.07 -4.63 2.49
CA GLU A 154 -7.33 -4.20 3.86
C GLU A 154 -7.73 -5.38 4.75
N CYS A 155 -7.05 -5.55 5.88
CA CYS A 155 -7.32 -6.59 6.87
C CYS A 155 -7.22 -6.01 8.30
N GLY A 156 -7.62 -6.73 9.30
CA GLY A 156 -7.52 -6.25 10.69
C GLY A 156 -8.79 -6.47 11.52
N PHE A 157 -9.21 -5.43 12.28
CA PHE A 157 -10.27 -5.56 13.26
C PHE A 157 -11.24 -4.38 13.23
N ASP A 158 -12.54 -4.69 13.22
CA ASP A 158 -13.61 -3.70 13.43
C ASP A 158 -14.52 -4.12 14.58
N PHE A 159 -14.54 -3.31 15.65
CA PHE A 159 -15.41 -3.52 16.82
C PHE A 159 -16.38 -2.35 17.01
N PHE A 160 -16.68 -1.63 15.93
CA PHE A 160 -17.49 -0.41 16.01
C PHE A 160 -18.95 -0.70 16.35
N THR A 161 -19.57 -1.66 15.67
CA THR A 161 -20.95 -2.07 15.93
C THR A 161 -21.01 -3.36 16.75
N PRO A 162 -22.15 -3.63 17.46
CA PRO A 162 -22.34 -4.93 18.12
C PRO A 162 -22.21 -6.13 17.15
N GLU A 163 -22.70 -5.98 15.91
CA GLU A 163 -22.59 -6.99 14.86
C GLU A 163 -21.15 -7.32 14.52
N PHE A 164 -20.32 -6.31 14.24
CA PHE A 164 -18.91 -6.53 13.96
C PHE A 164 -18.16 -7.08 15.16
N ARG A 165 -18.51 -6.63 16.37
CA ARG A 165 -17.93 -7.15 17.60
C ARG A 165 -18.30 -8.62 17.83
N SER A 166 -19.46 -9.06 17.41
CA SER A 166 -19.88 -10.46 17.54
C SER A 166 -19.08 -11.44 16.66
N THR A 167 -18.37 -10.93 15.66
CA THR A 167 -17.48 -11.73 14.78
C THR A 167 -15.99 -11.57 15.14
N ALA A 168 -15.68 -11.13 16.35
CA ALA A 168 -14.30 -10.86 16.77
C ALA A 168 -13.38 -12.09 16.66
N SER A 169 -13.90 -13.29 16.94
CA SER A 169 -13.15 -14.56 16.83
C SER A 169 -12.85 -14.91 15.37
N GLU A 170 -13.81 -14.72 14.49
CA GLU A 170 -13.69 -14.94 13.06
C GLU A 170 -12.73 -13.92 12.43
N GLN A 171 -12.85 -12.64 12.80
CA GLN A 171 -11.92 -11.60 12.40
C GLN A 171 -10.48 -11.96 12.81
N GLU A 172 -10.29 -12.44 14.04
CA GLU A 172 -8.98 -12.85 14.54
C GLU A 172 -8.42 -14.04 13.77
N THR A 173 -9.26 -15.05 13.49
CA THR A 173 -8.85 -16.21 12.70
C THR A 173 -8.38 -15.80 11.31
N VAL A 174 -9.18 -15.01 10.60
CA VAL A 174 -8.86 -14.55 9.25
C VAL A 174 -7.67 -13.60 9.24
N PHE A 175 -7.54 -12.74 10.25
CA PHE A 175 -6.37 -11.88 10.38
C PHE A 175 -5.07 -12.69 10.57
N ASN A 176 -5.11 -13.76 11.38
CA ASN A 176 -3.94 -14.62 11.58
C ASN A 176 -3.49 -15.30 10.28
N GLU A 177 -4.43 -15.78 9.44
CA GLU A 177 -4.09 -16.36 8.14
C GLU A 177 -3.47 -15.32 7.20
N GLN A 178 -4.01 -14.13 7.12
CA GLN A 178 -3.46 -13.04 6.31
C GLN A 178 -2.09 -12.59 6.82
N LEU A 179 -1.91 -12.49 8.14
CA LEU A 179 -0.63 -12.19 8.77
C LEU A 179 0.41 -13.28 8.47
N PHE A 180 0.01 -14.56 8.50
CA PHE A 180 0.87 -15.67 8.13
C PHE A 180 1.33 -15.56 6.66
N LEU A 181 0.41 -15.28 5.73
CA LEU A 181 0.76 -15.07 4.32
C LEU A 181 1.70 -13.87 4.14
N ALA A 182 1.45 -12.77 4.85
CA ALA A 182 2.32 -11.60 4.81
C ALA A 182 3.75 -11.91 5.27
N GLN A 183 3.91 -12.70 6.35
CA GLN A 183 5.21 -13.16 6.83
C GLN A 183 5.86 -14.15 5.87
N LYS A 184 5.10 -15.12 5.35
CA LYS A 184 5.59 -16.15 4.42
C LYS A 184 6.15 -15.56 3.14
N TYR A 185 5.50 -14.55 2.61
CA TYR A 185 5.85 -13.92 1.33
C TYR A 185 6.57 -12.57 1.47
N ASN A 186 6.89 -12.16 2.71
CA ASN A 186 7.55 -10.89 3.02
C ASN A 186 6.81 -9.68 2.41
N LEU A 187 5.48 -9.65 2.54
CA LEU A 187 4.63 -8.59 2.02
C LEU A 187 4.22 -7.59 3.11
N PRO A 188 4.05 -6.30 2.76
CA PRO A 188 3.45 -5.31 3.64
C PRO A 188 2.01 -5.67 4.03
N LEU A 189 1.54 -5.09 5.15
CA LEU A 189 0.14 -5.14 5.57
C LEU A 189 -0.50 -3.75 5.50
N VAL A 190 -1.73 -3.68 5.02
CA VAL A 190 -2.62 -2.51 5.17
C VAL A 190 -3.70 -2.86 6.17
N LEU A 191 -3.68 -2.16 7.33
CA LEU A 191 -4.50 -2.51 8.48
C LEU A 191 -5.69 -1.57 8.66
N HIS A 192 -6.88 -2.18 8.73
CA HIS A 192 -8.11 -1.58 9.21
C HIS A 192 -8.24 -1.74 10.72
N LEU A 193 -8.38 -0.64 11.45
CA LEU A 193 -8.60 -0.66 12.89
C LEU A 193 -9.73 0.29 13.27
N ARG A 194 -10.84 -0.25 13.76
CA ARG A 194 -11.96 0.56 14.22
C ARG A 194 -12.46 0.09 15.58
N LYS A 195 -12.24 0.95 16.62
CA LYS A 195 -12.49 0.57 18.04
C LYS A 195 -11.75 -0.69 18.47
N SER A 196 -10.56 -0.94 17.90
CA SER A 196 -9.79 -2.17 18.06
C SER A 196 -8.27 -1.91 18.22
N ILE A 197 -7.85 -0.67 18.46
CA ILE A 197 -6.43 -0.32 18.55
C ILE A 197 -5.70 -1.13 19.64
N GLU A 198 -6.35 -1.42 20.77
CA GLU A 198 -5.77 -2.21 21.84
C GLU A 198 -5.48 -3.65 21.40
N LYS A 199 -6.33 -4.22 20.55
CA LYS A 199 -6.14 -5.58 20.01
C LYS A 199 -4.86 -5.68 19.22
N ILE A 200 -4.49 -4.67 18.42
CA ILE A 200 -3.31 -4.72 17.56
C ILE A 200 -2.00 -4.76 18.37
N PHE A 201 -1.97 -4.17 19.56
CA PHE A 201 -0.79 -4.25 20.44
C PHE A 201 -0.43 -5.68 20.83
N THR A 202 -1.41 -6.59 20.91
CA THR A 202 -1.16 -8.01 21.20
C THR A 202 -0.37 -8.70 20.07
N TYR A 203 -0.35 -8.12 18.88
CA TYR A 203 0.34 -8.60 17.69
C TYR A 203 1.71 -7.95 17.46
N SER A 204 2.21 -7.11 18.37
CA SER A 204 3.45 -6.34 18.15
C SER A 204 4.65 -7.20 17.76
N ARG A 205 4.78 -8.42 18.33
CA ARG A 205 5.88 -9.35 18.00
C ARG A 205 5.79 -9.88 16.55
N GLN A 206 4.58 -10.13 16.08
CA GLN A 206 4.32 -10.63 14.72
C GLN A 206 4.48 -9.50 13.71
N LEU A 207 3.90 -8.33 14.00
CA LEU A 207 3.97 -7.15 13.14
C LEU A 207 5.39 -6.62 12.95
N LYS A 208 6.25 -6.77 13.97
CA LYS A 208 7.69 -6.43 13.85
C LYS A 208 8.40 -7.22 12.75
N LYS A 209 7.87 -8.38 12.34
CA LYS A 209 8.46 -9.22 11.28
C LYS A 209 7.93 -8.87 9.89
N ILE A 210 6.97 -7.95 9.80
CA ILE A 210 6.39 -7.50 8.53
C ILE A 210 7.27 -6.39 7.96
N PRO A 211 7.57 -6.39 6.65
CA PRO A 211 8.47 -5.40 6.05
C PRO A 211 7.97 -3.97 6.21
N ALA A 212 6.65 -3.74 6.12
CA ALA A 212 6.00 -2.48 6.46
C ALA A 212 4.55 -2.71 6.87
N VAL A 213 4.06 -1.93 7.82
CA VAL A 213 2.67 -1.96 8.30
C VAL A 213 2.06 -0.58 8.08
N VAL A 214 1.12 -0.49 7.15
CA VAL A 214 0.34 0.73 6.89
C VAL A 214 -0.92 0.68 7.73
N PHE A 215 -1.02 1.59 8.69
CA PHE A 215 -2.22 1.80 9.49
C PHE A 215 -3.13 2.77 8.72
N HIS A 216 -4.03 2.22 7.91
CA HIS A 216 -5.01 2.96 7.14
C HIS A 216 -5.95 3.73 8.09
N SER A 217 -6.29 4.96 7.71
CA SER A 217 -7.20 5.82 8.47
C SER A 217 -6.94 5.80 9.98
N PHE A 218 -5.68 5.92 10.38
CA PHE A 218 -5.21 5.64 11.73
C PHE A 218 -6.13 6.25 12.80
N PRO A 219 -6.78 5.42 13.62
CA PRO A 219 -7.80 5.90 14.56
C PRO A 219 -7.22 6.34 15.90
N GLY A 220 -5.95 6.00 16.16
CA GLY A 220 -5.30 6.17 17.46
C GLY A 220 -4.78 7.58 17.72
N THR A 221 -4.19 7.74 18.88
CA THR A 221 -3.52 8.96 19.34
C THR A 221 -2.05 8.95 18.93
N PHE A 222 -1.40 10.12 19.03
CA PHE A 222 0.04 10.25 18.83
C PHE A 222 0.85 9.29 19.74
N ARG A 223 0.42 9.12 21.00
CA ARG A 223 1.11 8.21 21.95
C ARG A 223 1.00 6.75 21.53
N GLU A 224 -0.15 6.34 21.01
CA GLU A 224 -0.35 4.97 20.50
C GLU A 224 0.51 4.73 19.25
N ALA A 225 0.53 5.68 18.31
CA ALA A 225 1.40 5.60 17.13
C ALA A 225 2.88 5.50 17.52
N GLN A 226 3.33 6.35 18.45
CA GLN A 226 4.69 6.31 18.98
C GLN A 226 5.00 4.97 19.69
N SER A 227 4.04 4.44 20.44
CA SER A 227 4.19 3.13 21.10
C SER A 227 4.35 2.00 20.10
N LEU A 228 3.55 1.96 19.01
CA LEU A 228 3.68 0.96 17.94
C LEU A 228 5.08 1.01 17.30
N THR A 229 5.57 2.21 17.01
CA THR A 229 6.92 2.40 16.46
C THR A 229 8.00 1.95 17.46
N ASN A 230 7.86 2.28 18.74
CA ASN A 230 8.79 1.89 19.80
C ASN A 230 8.83 0.37 20.03
N HIS A 231 7.78 -0.37 19.69
CA HIS A 231 7.79 -1.84 19.66
C HIS A 231 8.61 -2.40 18.47
N GLY A 232 9.17 -1.54 17.62
CA GLY A 232 10.01 -1.90 16.48
C GLY A 232 9.23 -2.33 15.25
N ILE A 233 7.95 -1.95 15.16
CA ILE A 233 7.14 -2.12 13.95
C ILE A 233 7.58 -1.07 12.94
N ASN A 234 7.87 -1.46 11.70
CA ASN A 234 8.06 -0.52 10.59
C ASN A 234 6.71 0.04 10.17
N ALA A 235 6.22 1.03 10.95
CA ALA A 235 4.87 1.54 10.89
C ALA A 235 4.77 2.81 10.05
N PHE A 236 3.78 2.85 9.17
CA PHE A 236 3.33 4.02 8.45
C PHE A 236 1.89 4.32 8.85
N PHE A 237 1.61 5.58 9.16
CA PHE A 237 0.29 6.03 9.59
C PHE A 237 -0.34 6.88 8.52
N SER A 238 -1.47 6.42 7.99
CA SER A 238 -2.16 7.11 6.90
C SER A 238 -3.34 7.95 7.43
N PHE A 239 -3.50 9.16 6.88
CA PHE A 239 -4.50 10.13 7.29
C PHE A 239 -5.22 10.70 6.07
N GLY A 240 -6.55 10.66 6.11
CA GLY A 240 -7.43 11.17 5.08
C GLY A 240 -8.21 12.41 5.51
N LYS A 241 -9.42 12.57 4.96
CA LYS A 241 -10.34 13.67 5.23
C LYS A 241 -10.64 13.98 6.71
N PRO A 242 -10.49 13.06 7.69
CA PRO A 242 -10.64 13.43 9.10
C PRO A 242 -9.79 14.63 9.57
N ILE A 243 -8.62 14.88 8.95
CA ILE A 243 -7.82 16.07 9.28
C ILE A 243 -8.47 17.39 8.80
N LEU A 244 -9.29 17.32 7.75
CA LEU A 244 -10.07 18.45 7.23
C LEU A 244 -11.30 18.73 8.13
N ASN A 245 -11.80 17.70 8.80
CA ASN A 245 -12.99 17.73 9.64
C ASN A 245 -12.69 18.06 11.11
N GLY A 246 -11.46 18.43 11.41
CA GLY A 246 -11.05 18.86 12.76
C GLY A 246 -10.88 17.72 13.77
N LYS A 247 -10.68 16.45 13.32
CA LYS A 247 -10.44 15.32 14.23
C LYS A 247 -9.11 15.50 14.95
N LYS A 248 -9.19 15.91 16.22
CA LYS A 248 -8.03 16.32 17.03
C LYS A 248 -6.90 15.30 17.06
N ALA A 249 -7.22 14.02 17.29
CA ALA A 249 -6.19 12.96 17.34
C ALA A 249 -5.44 12.82 16.02
N SER A 250 -6.14 12.84 14.87
CA SER A 250 -5.50 12.77 13.54
C SER A 250 -4.66 14.01 13.26
N ILE A 251 -5.12 15.20 13.64
CA ILE A 251 -4.37 16.46 13.52
C ILE A 251 -3.10 16.41 14.37
N ASP A 252 -3.21 15.98 15.63
CA ASP A 252 -2.08 15.84 16.55
C ASP A 252 -1.01 14.86 16.00
N CYS A 253 -1.45 13.73 15.47
CA CYS A 253 -0.57 12.78 14.79
C CYS A 253 0.13 13.41 13.58
N VAL A 254 -0.61 14.07 12.69
CA VAL A 254 -0.02 14.72 11.51
C VAL A 254 0.96 15.81 11.90
N GLN A 255 0.71 16.56 12.97
CA GLN A 255 1.61 17.61 13.44
C GLN A 255 2.90 17.07 14.08
N ASN A 256 2.83 15.98 14.80
CA ASN A 256 3.90 15.59 15.75
C ASN A 256 4.63 14.29 15.40
N LEU A 257 4.05 13.37 14.62
CA LEU A 257 4.75 12.17 14.17
C LEU A 257 5.93 12.52 13.25
N PRO A 258 7.02 11.73 13.23
CA PRO A 258 8.07 11.89 12.24
C PRO A 258 7.48 11.85 10.83
N LEU A 259 7.88 12.79 9.97
CA LEU A 259 7.34 12.91 8.62
C LEU A 259 7.55 11.61 7.80
N GLN A 260 8.61 10.87 8.11
CA GLN A 260 8.97 9.58 7.50
C GLN A 260 7.99 8.44 7.81
N ASN A 261 7.11 8.62 8.79
CA ASN A 261 6.09 7.64 9.14
C ASN A 261 4.68 8.04 8.64
N LEU A 262 4.57 9.18 7.94
CA LEU A 262 3.29 9.68 7.47
C LEU A 262 3.00 9.24 6.04
N LEU A 263 1.77 8.81 5.82
CA LEU A 263 1.13 8.63 4.53
C LEU A 263 -0.19 9.42 4.52
N PHE A 264 -0.71 9.65 3.34
CA PHE A 264 -2.02 10.27 3.16
C PHE A 264 -2.87 9.41 2.24
N GLU A 265 -4.19 9.55 2.37
CA GLU A 265 -5.17 8.76 1.65
C GLU A 265 -6.46 9.53 1.41
N THR A 266 -7.28 9.03 0.51
CA THR A 266 -8.65 9.50 0.35
C THR A 266 -9.66 8.59 0.99
N ASP A 267 -9.41 7.28 0.95
CA ASP A 267 -10.38 6.22 1.23
C ASP A 267 -11.64 6.37 0.32
N ALA A 268 -11.45 6.94 -0.86
CA ALA A 268 -12.56 7.16 -1.79
C ALA A 268 -13.20 5.82 -2.24
N PRO A 269 -14.53 5.77 -2.33
CA PRO A 269 -15.50 6.87 -2.22
C PRO A 269 -15.97 7.20 -0.80
N TYR A 270 -15.37 6.57 0.21
CA TYR A 270 -15.76 6.69 1.62
C TYR A 270 -15.19 7.95 2.29
N GLN A 271 -15.33 8.10 3.61
CA GLN A 271 -14.83 9.20 4.42
C GLN A 271 -15.29 10.60 3.93
N THR A 272 -16.55 10.74 3.58
CA THR A 272 -17.14 12.01 3.15
C THR A 272 -17.15 13.06 4.27
N LEU A 273 -16.99 14.33 3.89
CA LEU A 273 -17.24 15.46 4.79
C LEU A 273 -18.74 15.77 4.84
N LYS A 274 -19.15 16.56 5.84
CA LYS A 274 -20.56 16.97 5.96
C LYS A 274 -21.03 17.69 4.68
N GLY A 275 -22.07 17.14 4.06
CA GLY A 275 -22.68 17.67 2.84
C GLY A 275 -22.10 17.09 1.55
N GLU A 276 -21.07 16.24 1.61
CA GLU A 276 -20.59 15.48 0.47
C GLU A 276 -21.36 14.16 0.32
N THR A 277 -21.59 13.73 -0.90
CA THR A 277 -22.20 12.43 -1.22
C THR A 277 -21.17 11.33 -1.37
N GLU A 278 -19.98 11.67 -1.85
CA GLU A 278 -18.86 10.75 -2.05
C GLU A 278 -17.53 11.49 -1.93
N THR A 279 -16.45 10.76 -1.68
CA THR A 279 -15.07 11.25 -1.75
C THR A 279 -14.50 10.94 -3.13
N PHE A 280 -13.77 11.88 -3.70
CA PHE A 280 -13.10 11.71 -5.01
C PHE A 280 -11.60 11.45 -4.84
N PRO A 281 -10.97 10.70 -5.75
CA PRO A 281 -9.51 10.52 -5.73
C PRO A 281 -8.73 11.84 -5.71
N THR A 282 -9.26 12.88 -6.37
CA THR A 282 -8.66 14.22 -6.40
C THR A 282 -8.70 14.97 -5.07
N ASP A 283 -9.49 14.50 -4.10
CA ASP A 283 -9.54 15.08 -2.76
C ASP A 283 -8.23 14.88 -1.99
N ILE A 284 -7.36 13.97 -2.45
CA ILE A 284 -5.99 13.85 -1.92
C ILE A 284 -5.26 15.19 -1.91
N LYS A 285 -5.52 16.07 -2.87
CA LYS A 285 -4.92 17.41 -2.94
C LYS A 285 -5.30 18.26 -1.74
N LYS A 286 -6.56 18.20 -1.30
CA LYS A 286 -7.04 18.91 -0.10
C LYS A 286 -6.38 18.37 1.16
N VAL A 287 -6.20 17.05 1.23
CA VAL A 287 -5.50 16.39 2.35
C VAL A 287 -4.06 16.84 2.43
N TYR A 288 -3.33 16.85 1.29
CA TYR A 288 -1.95 17.34 1.23
C TYR A 288 -1.84 18.82 1.60
N GLN A 289 -2.73 19.66 1.08
CA GLN A 289 -2.75 21.08 1.43
C GLN A 289 -2.93 21.27 2.94
N LYS A 290 -3.84 20.54 3.55
CA LYS A 290 -4.05 20.59 5.01
C LYS A 290 -2.84 20.08 5.78
N ALA A 291 -2.20 19.03 5.32
CA ALA A 291 -0.96 18.53 5.93
C ALA A 291 0.18 19.55 5.86
N CYS A 292 0.36 20.26 4.73
CA CYS A 292 1.30 21.37 4.59
C CYS A 292 1.05 22.47 5.63
N GLU A 293 -0.20 22.88 5.80
CA GLU A 293 -0.60 23.87 6.81
C GLU A 293 -0.24 23.40 8.24
N LEU A 294 -0.59 22.15 8.58
CA LEU A 294 -0.34 21.57 9.89
C LEU A 294 1.16 21.41 10.19
N ARG A 295 1.95 21.05 9.20
CA ARG A 295 3.40 20.84 9.31
C ARG A 295 4.23 22.09 9.10
N LYS A 296 3.63 23.16 8.55
CA LYS A 296 4.30 24.40 8.15
C LYS A 296 5.44 24.15 7.15
N ILE A 297 5.22 23.26 6.22
CA ILE A 297 6.15 22.93 5.11
C ILE A 297 5.46 23.17 3.77
N ASN A 298 6.24 23.30 2.70
CA ASN A 298 5.68 23.49 1.37
C ASN A 298 5.25 22.16 0.73
N LEU A 299 4.46 22.24 -0.32
CA LEU A 299 3.90 21.07 -1.01
C LEU A 299 4.98 20.19 -1.66
N GLU A 300 6.07 20.78 -2.14
CA GLU A 300 7.15 20.03 -2.78
C GLU A 300 7.86 19.12 -1.78
N GLU A 301 8.24 19.66 -0.62
CA GLU A 301 8.86 18.93 0.48
C GLU A 301 7.94 17.79 1.00
N LEU A 302 6.66 18.10 1.21
CA LEU A 302 5.68 17.09 1.64
C LEU A 302 5.55 15.99 0.58
N SER A 303 5.34 16.37 -0.68
CA SER A 303 5.15 15.47 -1.81
C SER A 303 6.35 14.51 -1.99
N GLU A 304 7.57 15.04 -1.93
CA GLU A 304 8.77 14.20 -2.05
C GLU A 304 8.92 13.22 -0.89
N THR A 305 8.67 13.69 0.34
CA THR A 305 8.81 12.84 1.51
C THR A 305 7.74 11.74 1.52
N VAL A 306 6.48 12.09 1.25
CA VAL A 306 5.38 11.10 1.22
C VAL A 306 5.57 10.12 0.06
N PHE A 307 6.09 10.56 -1.08
CA PHE A 307 6.43 9.65 -2.17
C PHE A 307 7.50 8.63 -1.75
N LYS A 308 8.57 9.04 -1.07
CA LYS A 308 9.57 8.13 -0.50
C LYS A 308 8.96 7.17 0.52
N ASN A 309 8.09 7.68 1.38
CA ASN A 309 7.39 6.83 2.37
C ASN A 309 6.51 5.78 1.67
N PHE A 310 5.79 6.19 0.63
CA PHE A 310 4.97 5.28 -0.18
C PHE A 310 5.83 4.19 -0.83
N GLN A 311 6.97 4.57 -1.40
CA GLN A 311 7.93 3.62 -1.94
C GLN A 311 8.40 2.63 -0.86
N ILE A 312 8.86 3.10 0.29
CA ILE A 312 9.35 2.24 1.39
C ILE A 312 8.22 1.33 1.91
N ALA A 313 7.00 1.85 2.01
CA ALA A 313 5.85 1.09 2.50
C ALA A 313 5.43 -0.05 1.56
N PHE A 314 5.55 0.14 0.24
CA PHE A 314 4.98 -0.77 -0.75
C PHE A 314 6.00 -1.39 -1.72
N GLU A 315 7.19 -0.80 -1.91
CA GLU A 315 8.18 -1.26 -2.88
C GLU A 315 9.06 -2.41 -2.38
N ASN A 316 9.21 -2.60 -1.06
CA ASN A 316 9.98 -3.72 -0.48
C ASN A 316 9.45 -5.11 -0.88
N SER A 317 8.25 -5.18 -1.43
CA SER A 317 7.67 -6.40 -2.01
C SER A 317 8.12 -6.67 -3.46
N VAL A 318 8.82 -5.71 -4.11
CA VAL A 318 9.11 -5.70 -5.55
C VAL A 318 10.59 -5.93 -5.89
N ILE A 319 11.52 -5.70 -4.97
CA ILE A 319 12.98 -5.56 -5.28
C ILE A 319 13.80 -6.83 -4.97
N LEU A 320 13.23 -7.94 -4.66
CA LEU A 320 14.05 -9.13 -4.41
C LEU A 320 13.84 -10.22 -5.45
N PHE A 321 14.13 -9.89 -6.74
CA PHE A 321 14.53 -10.99 -7.68
C PHE A 321 15.21 -10.42 -8.94
#